data_3d5b1a25effe4c928df15418e1afffdf
#
_entry.id   3d5b1a25effe4c928df15418e1afffdf
#
_cell.length_a   1.000
_cell.length_b   1.000
_cell.length_c   1.000
_cell.angle_alpha   90.00
_cell.angle_beta   90.00
_cell.angle_gamma   90.00
#
_symmetry.space_group_name_H-M   'P 1'
#
loop_
_entity.id
_entity.type
_entity.pdbx_description
1 polymer ?
#
loop_
_entity_poly.entity_id
_entity_poly.type
_entity_poly.pdbx_seq_one_letter_code
_entity_poly.pdbx_strand_id
1 'polypeptide(L)'
;MTELTKEQWAKVLSPQDEWNRRHFLCSCAMFGIPSKMLDVGCGTGAMIKLARTMGVEAYGIDAHKHINVGWIFKHDLREPFSLAEKNLPSQVPLVISIEVAEHIPKSKHDIFCDTVANHLMMDGILVFTSAVPGQGGEEHVGIEQPTYWRTKFHNRGIGYREDMTANLAMLWSNIKSPLMWLPPNLQVFKR
;
A
#
# COMPACT_ATOMS: atom_id res chain seq x y z
N MET A 1 -22.86 10.77 -6.13
CA MET A 1 -22.01 11.28 -5.03
C MET A 1 -21.07 12.31 -5.61
N THR A 2 -20.97 13.48 -5.02
CA THR A 2 -20.10 14.57 -5.52
C THR A 2 -18.66 14.22 -5.13
N GLU A 3 -17.79 14.07 -6.12
CA GLU A 3 -16.36 13.87 -5.93
C GLU A 3 -15.77 15.00 -5.08
N LEU A 4 -14.98 14.66 -4.04
CA LEU A 4 -14.36 15.67 -3.17
C LEU A 4 -13.43 16.57 -3.99
N THR A 5 -13.45 17.87 -3.71
CA THR A 5 -12.54 18.83 -4.35
C THR A 5 -11.10 18.59 -3.88
N LYS A 6 -10.13 19.11 -4.65
CA LYS A 6 -8.71 19.05 -4.31
C LYS A 6 -8.40 19.59 -2.90
N GLU A 7 -9.09 20.65 -2.48
CA GLU A 7 -8.93 21.25 -1.15
C GLU A 7 -9.58 20.40 -0.05
N GLN A 8 -10.71 19.75 -0.33
CA GLN A 8 -11.36 18.82 0.59
C GLN A 8 -10.48 17.58 0.80
N TRP A 9 -9.93 17.00 -0.28
CA TRP A 9 -8.95 15.92 -0.18
C TRP A 9 -7.70 16.32 0.59
N ALA A 10 -7.15 17.52 0.37
CA ALA A 10 -5.98 17.99 1.13
C ALA A 10 -6.24 18.08 2.63
N LYS A 11 -7.46 18.45 3.05
CA LYS A 11 -7.86 18.48 4.47
C LYS A 11 -8.01 17.10 5.09
N VAL A 12 -8.47 16.11 4.32
CA VAL A 12 -8.64 14.73 4.79
C VAL A 12 -7.30 14.00 4.88
N LEU A 13 -6.44 14.17 3.88
CA LEU A 13 -5.21 13.38 3.73
C LEU A 13 -3.98 14.00 4.44
N SER A 14 -3.98 15.30 4.73
CA SER A 14 -2.81 15.98 5.32
C SER A 14 -2.39 15.41 6.69
N PRO A 15 -3.28 15.12 7.66
CA PRO A 15 -2.89 14.44 8.89
C PRO A 15 -2.41 13.01 8.65
N GLN A 16 -3.07 12.28 7.74
CA GLN A 16 -2.72 10.91 7.40
C GLN A 16 -1.35 10.79 6.73
N ASP A 17 -0.94 11.81 5.97
CA ASP A 17 0.37 11.87 5.32
C ASP A 17 1.54 11.76 6.31
N GLU A 18 1.43 12.38 7.48
CA GLU A 18 2.48 12.29 8.51
C GLU A 18 2.57 10.87 9.07
N TRP A 19 1.42 10.26 9.35
CA TRP A 19 1.36 8.89 9.87
C TRP A 19 1.88 7.88 8.85
N ASN A 20 1.51 8.02 7.59
CA ASN A 20 2.00 7.19 6.50
C ASN A 20 3.53 7.25 6.37
N ARG A 21 4.13 8.44 6.51
CA ARG A 21 5.60 8.60 6.54
C ARG A 21 6.23 7.87 7.72
N ARG A 22 5.62 7.94 8.92
CA ARG A 22 6.13 7.23 10.11
C ARG A 22 6.04 5.72 9.96
N HIS A 23 4.95 5.20 9.42
CA HIS A 23 4.79 3.77 9.12
C HIS A 23 5.84 3.29 8.11
N PHE A 24 6.11 4.08 7.07
CA PHE A 24 7.19 3.79 6.13
C PHE A 24 8.57 3.77 6.80
N LEU A 25 8.88 4.74 7.67
CA LEU A 25 10.15 4.76 8.40
C LEU A 25 10.32 3.55 9.32
N CYS A 26 9.26 3.09 9.98
CA CYS A 26 9.28 1.85 10.76
C CYS A 26 9.55 0.63 9.86
N SER A 27 8.96 0.59 8.66
CA SER A 27 9.25 -0.46 7.68
C SER A 27 10.71 -0.43 7.23
N CYS A 28 11.28 0.76 6.99
CA CYS A 28 12.70 0.92 6.67
C CYS A 28 13.61 0.52 7.84
N ALA A 29 13.22 0.82 9.08
CA ALA A 29 13.98 0.42 10.27
C ALA A 29 14.05 -1.09 10.43
N MET A 30 12.98 -1.80 10.03
CA MET A 30 12.89 -3.25 10.15
C MET A 30 13.55 -3.99 8.96
N PHE A 31 13.32 -3.53 7.73
CA PHE A 31 13.71 -4.24 6.50
C PHE A 31 14.91 -3.63 5.78
N GLY A 32 15.41 -2.49 6.27
CA GLY A 32 16.37 -1.65 5.55
C GLY A 32 15.72 -0.68 4.58
N ILE A 33 16.48 0.32 4.14
CA ILE A 33 16.03 1.27 3.11
C ILE A 33 16.09 0.54 1.76
N PRO A 34 14.94 0.39 1.07
CA PRO A 34 14.93 -0.32 -0.21
C PRO A 34 15.58 0.52 -1.31
N SER A 35 16.20 -0.10 -2.31
CA SER A 35 16.69 0.62 -3.49
C SER A 35 15.54 1.16 -4.34
N LYS A 36 14.42 0.44 -4.38
CA LYS A 36 13.21 0.79 -5.14
C LYS A 36 11.95 0.41 -4.35
N MET A 37 10.85 1.12 -4.60
CA MET A 37 9.55 0.75 -4.04
C MET A 37 8.37 1.15 -4.95
N LEU A 38 7.26 0.45 -4.76
CA LEU A 38 5.96 0.80 -5.31
C LEU A 38 4.93 0.93 -4.18
N ASP A 39 4.21 2.04 -4.17
CA ASP A 39 3.09 2.30 -3.27
C ASP A 39 1.78 2.18 -4.07
N VAL A 40 1.02 1.12 -3.78
CA VAL A 40 -0.24 0.77 -4.47
C VAL A 40 -1.40 1.36 -3.69
N GLY A 41 -2.04 2.40 -4.25
CA GLY A 41 -2.99 3.25 -3.54
C GLY A 41 -2.29 4.35 -2.75
N CYS A 42 -1.37 5.06 -3.39
CA CYS A 42 -0.43 5.97 -2.72
C CYS A 42 -1.05 7.30 -2.24
N GLY A 43 -2.34 7.56 -2.49
CA GLY A 43 -3.03 8.80 -2.12
C GLY A 43 -2.27 10.04 -2.58
N THR A 44 -1.89 10.90 -1.64
CA THR A 44 -1.11 12.13 -1.91
C THR A 44 0.35 11.88 -2.31
N GLY A 45 0.83 10.64 -2.20
CA GLY A 45 2.22 10.27 -2.43
C GLY A 45 3.17 10.70 -1.30
N ALA A 46 2.68 10.83 -0.07
CA ALA A 46 3.51 11.27 1.07
C ALA A 46 4.68 10.32 1.35
N MET A 47 4.44 9.00 1.28
CA MET A 47 5.50 7.99 1.41
C MET A 47 6.49 8.06 0.26
N ILE A 48 6.00 8.19 -0.97
CA ILE A 48 6.82 8.31 -2.19
C ILE A 48 7.76 9.51 -2.09
N LYS A 49 7.23 10.68 -1.70
CA LYS A 49 8.04 11.90 -1.53
C LYS A 49 9.16 11.68 -0.51
N LEU A 50 8.83 11.13 0.67
CA LEU A 50 9.81 10.83 1.69
C LEU A 50 10.86 9.82 1.20
N ALA A 51 10.44 8.70 0.62
CA ALA A 51 11.34 7.69 0.09
C ALA A 51 12.35 8.28 -0.90
N ARG A 52 11.89 9.15 -1.80
CA ARG A 52 12.76 9.81 -2.78
C ARG A 52 13.76 10.76 -2.13
N THR A 53 13.42 11.46 -1.04
CA THR A 53 14.41 12.25 -0.28
C THR A 53 15.47 11.38 0.40
N MET A 54 15.18 10.09 0.62
CA MET A 54 16.10 9.10 1.18
C MET A 54 16.91 8.36 0.09
N GLY A 55 16.79 8.77 -1.19
CA GLY A 55 17.50 8.15 -2.30
C GLY A 55 16.82 6.90 -2.89
N VAL A 56 15.60 6.57 -2.44
CA VAL A 56 14.84 5.43 -2.97
C VAL A 56 14.23 5.79 -4.32
N GLU A 57 14.34 4.91 -5.30
CA GLU A 57 13.62 4.99 -6.57
C GLU A 57 12.15 4.57 -6.34
N ALA A 58 11.31 5.52 -5.93
CA ALA A 58 9.95 5.26 -5.47
C ALA A 58 8.90 5.68 -6.50
N TYR A 59 7.90 4.80 -6.69
CA TYR A 59 6.75 4.99 -7.58
C TYR A 59 5.45 4.81 -6.83
N GLY A 60 4.38 5.45 -7.32
CA GLY A 60 3.04 5.31 -6.76
C GLY A 60 1.97 5.18 -7.83
N ILE A 61 0.92 4.46 -7.52
CA ILE A 61 -0.30 4.38 -8.32
C ILE A 61 -1.52 4.68 -7.45
N ASP A 62 -2.45 5.49 -7.97
CA ASP A 62 -3.68 5.84 -7.29
C ASP A 62 -4.76 6.26 -8.30
N ALA A 63 -6.03 5.93 -8.02
CA ALA A 63 -7.14 6.34 -8.87
C ALA A 63 -7.34 7.87 -8.83
N HIS A 64 -7.06 8.48 -7.68
CA HIS A 64 -7.23 9.90 -7.41
C HIS A 64 -5.89 10.63 -7.39
N LYS A 65 -5.25 10.80 -8.56
CA LYS A 65 -3.99 11.52 -8.67
C LYS A 65 -4.14 12.99 -8.25
N HIS A 66 -3.72 13.31 -7.03
CA HIS A 66 -3.70 14.67 -6.50
C HIS A 66 -2.39 15.42 -6.76
N ILE A 67 -1.36 14.73 -7.26
CA ILE A 67 -0.03 15.27 -7.50
C ILE A 67 0.37 15.01 -8.95
N ASN A 68 0.77 16.07 -9.62
CA ASN A 68 1.28 15.97 -10.99
C ASN A 68 2.81 15.82 -10.98
N VAL A 69 3.30 14.63 -10.63
CA VAL A 69 4.73 14.28 -10.64
C VAL A 69 4.95 13.00 -11.44
N GLY A 70 6.03 12.92 -12.16
CA GLY A 70 6.30 11.86 -13.13
C GLY A 70 6.45 10.44 -12.56
N TRP A 71 6.48 10.28 -11.23
CA TRP A 71 6.60 8.99 -10.53
C TRP A 71 5.33 8.55 -9.81
N ILE A 72 4.22 9.29 -9.93
CA ILE A 72 2.90 8.89 -9.45
C ILE A 72 1.97 8.81 -10.66
N PHE A 73 1.36 7.66 -10.85
CA PHE A 73 0.51 7.37 -12.00
C PHE A 73 -0.95 7.34 -11.58
N LYS A 74 -1.78 8.10 -12.26
CA LYS A 74 -3.24 7.95 -12.13
C LYS A 74 -3.64 6.64 -12.79
N HIS A 75 -4.20 5.72 -12.00
CA HIS A 75 -4.65 4.43 -12.49
C HIS A 75 -5.73 3.84 -11.58
N ASP A 76 -6.74 3.26 -12.19
CA ASP A 76 -7.77 2.50 -11.49
C ASP A 76 -7.27 1.09 -11.19
N LEU A 77 -7.14 0.75 -9.91
CA LEU A 77 -6.62 -0.57 -9.47
C LEU A 77 -7.59 -1.74 -9.76
N ARG A 78 -8.76 -1.46 -10.31
CA ARG A 78 -9.67 -2.48 -10.87
C ARG A 78 -9.25 -2.94 -12.26
N GLU A 79 -8.26 -2.30 -12.86
CA GLU A 79 -7.69 -2.62 -14.17
C GLU A 79 -6.20 -2.98 -14.02
N PRO A 80 -5.65 -3.84 -14.92
CA PRO A 80 -4.23 -4.22 -14.87
C PRO A 80 -3.30 -3.02 -14.99
N PHE A 81 -2.20 -3.04 -14.24
CA PHE A 81 -1.17 -2.01 -14.29
C PHE A 81 0.23 -2.63 -14.45
N SER A 82 1.10 -1.97 -15.20
CA SER A 82 2.50 -2.35 -15.34
C SER A 82 3.42 -1.13 -15.41
N LEU A 83 4.43 -1.11 -14.53
CA LEU A 83 5.54 -0.14 -14.61
C LEU A 83 6.36 -0.34 -15.87
N ALA A 84 6.50 -1.56 -16.37
CA ALA A 84 7.24 -1.87 -17.60
C ALA A 84 6.65 -1.14 -18.82
N GLU A 85 5.32 -0.98 -18.88
CA GLU A 85 4.66 -0.20 -19.93
C GLU A 85 4.97 1.30 -19.87
N LYS A 86 5.56 1.76 -18.78
CA LYS A 86 6.04 3.14 -18.57
C LYS A 86 7.55 3.25 -18.77
N ASN A 87 8.23 2.21 -19.30
CA ASN A 87 9.69 2.10 -19.40
C ASN A 87 10.40 2.22 -18.05
N LEU A 88 9.79 1.71 -16.98
CA LEU A 88 10.30 1.71 -15.62
C LEU A 88 10.60 0.27 -15.16
N PRO A 89 11.37 0.10 -14.06
CA PRO A 89 11.65 -1.23 -13.53
C PRO A 89 10.37 -2.02 -13.27
N SER A 90 10.26 -3.21 -13.87
CA SER A 90 9.07 -4.05 -13.76
C SER A 90 8.84 -4.58 -12.34
N GLN A 91 9.90 -4.71 -11.54
CA GLN A 91 9.84 -5.25 -10.17
C GLN A 91 10.65 -4.42 -9.20
N VAL A 92 10.20 -4.40 -7.94
CA VAL A 92 10.80 -3.65 -6.84
C VAL A 92 10.94 -4.54 -5.59
N PRO A 93 11.94 -4.28 -4.72
CA PRO A 93 12.13 -5.06 -3.49
C PRO A 93 11.07 -4.77 -2.41
N LEU A 94 10.37 -3.63 -2.48
CA LEU A 94 9.34 -3.28 -1.52
C LEU A 94 8.07 -2.83 -2.25
N VAL A 95 6.96 -3.50 -1.98
CA VAL A 95 5.61 -3.03 -2.33
C VAL A 95 4.86 -2.71 -1.05
N ILE A 96 4.19 -1.57 -1.02
CA ILE A 96 3.32 -1.15 0.09
C ILE A 96 1.91 -0.95 -0.44
N SER A 97 0.90 -1.39 0.30
CA SER A 97 -0.51 -1.07 0.05
C SER A 97 -1.25 -1.00 1.38
N ILE A 98 -1.69 0.19 1.77
CA ILE A 98 -2.26 0.47 3.08
C ILE A 98 -3.67 1.01 2.92
N GLU A 99 -4.68 0.28 3.42
CA GLU A 99 -6.11 0.65 3.39
C GLU A 99 -6.58 0.99 1.97
N VAL A 100 -6.45 0.03 1.07
CA VAL A 100 -6.79 0.19 -0.37
C VAL A 100 -7.71 -0.93 -0.84
N ALA A 101 -7.41 -2.17 -0.49
CA ALA A 101 -8.06 -3.33 -1.08
C ALA A 101 -9.55 -3.44 -0.72
N GLU A 102 -9.97 -2.88 0.42
CA GLU A 102 -11.36 -2.76 0.84
C GLU A 102 -12.22 -1.86 -0.05
N HIS A 103 -11.60 -0.93 -0.78
CA HIS A 103 -12.28 -0.06 -1.75
C HIS A 103 -12.44 -0.71 -3.13
N ILE A 104 -11.84 -1.88 -3.35
CA ILE A 104 -11.90 -2.61 -4.60
C ILE A 104 -13.00 -3.67 -4.52
N PRO A 105 -13.95 -3.74 -5.47
CA PRO A 105 -14.97 -4.77 -5.47
C PRO A 105 -14.36 -6.17 -5.53
N LYS A 106 -14.93 -7.13 -4.80
CA LYS A 106 -14.44 -8.51 -4.71
C LYS A 106 -14.16 -9.16 -6.07
N SER A 107 -14.97 -8.86 -7.09
CA SER A 107 -14.78 -9.34 -8.46
C SER A 107 -13.49 -8.85 -9.13
N LYS A 108 -12.83 -7.84 -8.56
CA LYS A 108 -11.60 -7.22 -9.07
C LYS A 108 -10.36 -7.50 -8.18
N HIS A 109 -10.52 -8.21 -7.06
CA HIS A 109 -9.42 -8.51 -6.14
C HIS A 109 -8.29 -9.30 -6.81
N ASP A 110 -8.58 -10.16 -7.79
CA ASP A 110 -7.53 -10.88 -8.52
C ASP A 110 -6.66 -9.92 -9.33
N ILE A 111 -7.23 -8.93 -10.01
CA ILE A 111 -6.49 -7.91 -10.76
C ILE A 111 -5.59 -7.10 -9.83
N PHE A 112 -6.13 -6.67 -8.67
CA PHE A 112 -5.35 -5.97 -7.66
C PHE A 112 -4.17 -6.82 -7.15
N CYS A 113 -4.43 -8.07 -6.77
CA CYS A 113 -3.40 -8.98 -6.30
C CYS A 113 -2.35 -9.30 -7.38
N ASP A 114 -2.75 -9.41 -8.65
CA ASP A 114 -1.84 -9.57 -9.79
C ASP A 114 -0.96 -8.33 -9.97
N THR A 115 -1.53 -7.13 -9.84
CA THR A 115 -0.76 -5.88 -9.87
C THR A 115 0.32 -5.89 -8.79
N VAL A 116 -0.02 -6.22 -7.54
CA VAL A 116 0.96 -6.31 -6.44
C VAL A 116 2.02 -7.38 -6.72
N ALA A 117 1.59 -8.58 -7.10
CA ALA A 117 2.48 -9.72 -7.31
C ALA A 117 3.46 -9.50 -8.47
N ASN A 118 2.99 -8.95 -9.58
CA ASN A 118 3.83 -8.72 -10.77
C ASN A 118 4.94 -7.68 -10.52
N HIS A 119 4.71 -6.76 -9.57
CA HIS A 119 5.70 -5.73 -9.22
C HIS A 119 6.61 -6.13 -8.05
N LEU A 120 6.30 -7.18 -7.29
CA LEU A 120 7.15 -7.64 -6.21
C LEU A 120 8.23 -8.59 -6.76
N MET A 121 9.51 -8.24 -6.57
CA MET A 121 10.63 -9.10 -6.99
C MET A 121 10.75 -10.35 -6.09
N MET A 122 11.53 -11.32 -6.53
CA MET A 122 11.93 -12.46 -5.69
C MET A 122 12.66 -11.94 -4.44
N ASP A 123 12.39 -12.54 -3.29
CA ASP A 123 12.82 -12.10 -1.96
C ASP A 123 12.30 -10.72 -1.52
N GLY A 124 11.44 -10.08 -2.32
CA GLY A 124 10.82 -8.80 -1.99
C GLY A 124 9.80 -8.90 -0.85
N ILE A 125 9.54 -7.76 -0.22
CA ILE A 125 8.61 -7.60 0.90
C ILE A 125 7.36 -6.86 0.44
N LEU A 126 6.19 -7.40 0.79
CA LEU A 126 4.91 -6.70 0.71
C LEU A 126 4.46 -6.31 2.12
N VAL A 127 4.23 -5.02 2.34
CA VAL A 127 3.57 -4.47 3.54
C VAL A 127 2.14 -4.12 3.15
N PHE A 128 1.18 -4.78 3.77
CA PHE A 128 -0.22 -4.72 3.38
C PHE A 128 -1.13 -4.51 4.58
N THR A 129 -2.12 -3.63 4.45
CA THR A 129 -3.30 -3.57 5.32
C THR A 129 -4.56 -3.46 4.48
N SER A 130 -5.66 -3.92 5.04
CA SER A 130 -7.01 -3.73 4.50
C SER A 130 -8.01 -3.80 5.63
N ALA A 131 -9.08 -3.02 5.56
CA ALA A 131 -10.16 -3.06 6.54
C ALA A 131 -10.72 -4.47 6.69
N VAL A 132 -11.04 -4.83 7.93
CA VAL A 132 -11.59 -6.15 8.27
C VAL A 132 -13.11 -6.07 8.52
N PRO A 133 -13.84 -7.19 8.44
CA PRO A 133 -15.27 -7.22 8.75
C PRO A 133 -15.57 -6.61 10.12
N GLY A 134 -16.53 -5.69 10.16
CA GLY A 134 -16.89 -4.92 11.35
C GLY A 134 -16.16 -3.56 11.48
N GLN A 135 -15.12 -3.32 10.72
CA GLN A 135 -14.51 -2.00 10.60
C GLN A 135 -15.34 -1.15 9.64
N GLY A 136 -15.91 -0.06 10.13
CA GLY A 136 -16.63 0.91 9.30
C GLY A 136 -15.70 1.63 8.34
N GLY A 137 -16.27 2.32 7.36
CA GLY A 137 -15.54 3.16 6.40
C GLY A 137 -16.43 3.52 5.22
N GLU A 138 -16.15 4.68 4.60
CA GLU A 138 -16.84 5.07 3.39
C GLU A 138 -16.28 4.27 2.20
N GLU A 139 -17.17 3.86 1.28
CA GLU A 139 -16.83 3.13 0.06
C GLU A 139 -16.09 1.79 0.27
N HIS A 140 -16.23 1.16 1.44
CA HIS A 140 -15.71 -0.17 1.70
C HIS A 140 -16.62 -1.23 1.05
N VAL A 141 -16.34 -1.58 -0.20
CA VAL A 141 -17.13 -2.52 -1.03
C VAL A 141 -16.52 -3.91 -1.12
N GLY A 142 -15.28 -4.07 -0.66
CA GLY A 142 -14.47 -5.29 -0.79
C GLY A 142 -13.85 -5.77 0.52
N ILE A 143 -14.52 -5.54 1.66
CA ILE A 143 -14.01 -5.99 2.96
C ILE A 143 -13.93 -7.51 3.00
N GLU A 144 -12.77 -8.03 3.39
CA GLU A 144 -12.52 -9.47 3.52
C GLU A 144 -11.70 -9.78 4.79
N GLN A 145 -11.79 -11.03 5.25
CA GLN A 145 -10.97 -11.51 6.37
C GLN A 145 -9.46 -11.51 6.00
N PRO A 146 -8.55 -11.31 6.96
CA PRO A 146 -7.11 -11.37 6.70
C PRO A 146 -6.65 -12.66 6.02
N THR A 147 -7.26 -13.79 6.35
CA THR A 147 -6.97 -15.10 5.73
C THR A 147 -7.30 -15.15 4.24
N TYR A 148 -8.30 -14.38 3.79
CA TYR A 148 -8.63 -14.25 2.37
C TYR A 148 -7.44 -13.67 1.58
N TRP A 149 -6.86 -12.57 2.05
CA TRP A 149 -5.70 -11.93 1.42
C TRP A 149 -4.47 -12.84 1.45
N ARG A 150 -4.24 -13.56 2.57
CA ARG A 150 -3.17 -14.55 2.68
C ARG A 150 -3.30 -15.62 1.61
N THR A 151 -4.50 -16.14 1.38
CA THR A 151 -4.75 -17.12 0.31
C THR A 151 -4.52 -16.53 -1.08
N LYS A 152 -5.00 -15.31 -1.33
CA LYS A 152 -4.82 -14.63 -2.63
C LYS A 152 -3.35 -14.41 -2.98
N PHE A 153 -2.54 -13.95 -2.03
CA PHE A 153 -1.11 -13.75 -2.24
C PHE A 153 -0.32 -15.05 -2.27
N HIS A 154 -0.69 -16.04 -1.45
CA HIS A 154 -0.08 -17.37 -1.48
C HIS A 154 -0.20 -18.03 -2.87
N ASN A 155 -1.37 -17.94 -3.49
CA ASN A 155 -1.61 -18.48 -4.84
C ASN A 155 -0.75 -17.79 -5.92
N ARG A 156 -0.06 -16.68 -5.58
CA ARG A 156 0.87 -15.93 -6.44
C ARG A 156 2.34 -16.09 -6.00
N GLY A 157 2.62 -17.05 -5.12
CA GLY A 157 3.97 -17.34 -4.63
C GLY A 157 4.46 -16.30 -3.59
N ILE A 158 3.56 -15.60 -2.91
CA ILE A 158 3.89 -14.60 -1.89
C ILE A 158 3.37 -15.09 -0.54
N GLY A 159 4.31 -15.52 0.31
CA GLY A 159 4.01 -16.15 1.60
C GLY A 159 3.82 -15.15 2.74
N TYR A 160 2.78 -15.34 3.54
CA TYR A 160 2.58 -14.59 4.78
C TYR A 160 3.69 -14.86 5.80
N ARG A 161 4.18 -13.82 6.45
CA ARG A 161 5.25 -13.87 7.44
C ARG A 161 4.74 -13.36 8.79
N GLU A 162 4.33 -14.29 9.64
CA GLU A 162 3.80 -13.99 10.97
C GLU A 162 4.81 -13.27 11.85
N ASP A 163 6.05 -13.73 11.86
CA ASP A 163 7.18 -13.14 12.58
C ASP A 163 7.41 -11.66 12.19
N MET A 164 7.47 -11.39 10.90
CA MET A 164 7.64 -10.04 10.38
C MET A 164 6.42 -9.16 10.67
N THR A 165 5.22 -9.72 10.55
CA THR A 165 3.97 -9.02 10.84
C THR A 165 3.92 -8.57 12.30
N ALA A 166 4.19 -9.48 13.26
CA ALA A 166 4.17 -9.17 14.68
C ALA A 166 5.19 -8.09 15.05
N ASN A 167 6.41 -8.20 14.53
CA ASN A 167 7.48 -7.23 14.81
C ASN A 167 7.16 -5.85 14.24
N LEU A 168 6.66 -5.76 12.99
CA LEU A 168 6.30 -4.47 12.40
C LEU A 168 5.07 -3.87 13.06
N ALA A 169 4.06 -4.69 13.42
CA ALA A 169 2.87 -4.24 14.14
C ALA A 169 3.23 -3.65 15.51
N MET A 170 4.21 -4.24 16.21
CA MET A 170 4.71 -3.69 17.47
C MET A 170 5.37 -2.31 17.25
N LEU A 171 6.17 -2.14 16.20
CA LEU A 171 6.76 -0.83 15.86
C LEU A 171 5.65 0.20 15.52
N TRP A 172 4.67 -0.19 14.73
CA TRP A 172 3.56 0.69 14.35
C TRP A 172 2.67 1.07 15.54
N SER A 173 2.47 0.17 16.49
CA SER A 173 1.70 0.44 17.72
C SER A 173 2.35 1.50 18.62
N ASN A 174 3.66 1.71 18.49
CA ASN A 174 4.39 2.78 19.19
C ASN A 174 4.24 4.16 18.52
N ILE A 175 3.70 4.20 17.31
CA ILE A 175 3.37 5.46 16.65
C ILE A 175 2.08 5.98 17.29
N LYS A 176 2.13 7.14 17.95
CA LYS A 176 0.94 7.79 18.49
C LYS A 176 0.07 8.34 17.34
N SER A 177 -0.65 7.45 16.69
CA SER A 177 -1.51 7.73 15.54
C SER A 177 -2.99 7.55 15.93
N PRO A 178 -3.91 8.35 15.39
CA PRO A 178 -5.34 8.08 15.49
C PRO A 178 -5.75 6.84 14.68
N LEU A 179 -4.89 6.33 13.79
CA LEU A 179 -5.14 5.18 12.93
C LEU A 179 -4.89 3.86 13.71
N MET A 180 -5.63 3.66 14.81
CA MET A 180 -5.44 2.54 15.73
C MET A 180 -5.71 1.16 15.11
N TRP A 181 -6.39 1.12 13.97
CA TRP A 181 -6.70 -0.12 13.25
C TRP A 181 -5.55 -0.62 12.35
N LEU A 182 -4.56 0.22 12.02
CA LEU A 182 -3.48 -0.19 11.12
C LEU A 182 -2.62 -1.33 11.68
N PRO A 183 -2.12 -1.29 12.95
CA PRO A 183 -1.32 -2.38 13.47
C PRO A 183 -2.04 -3.74 13.51
N PRO A 184 -3.32 -3.86 13.96
CA PRO A 184 -4.03 -5.13 13.92
C PRO A 184 -4.39 -5.62 12.51
N ASN A 185 -4.55 -4.71 11.53
CA ASN A 185 -4.83 -5.08 10.14
C ASN A 185 -3.57 -5.44 9.35
N LEU A 186 -2.39 -5.17 9.90
CA LEU A 186 -1.13 -5.36 9.21
C LEU A 186 -0.87 -6.83 8.86
N GLN A 187 -0.43 -7.04 7.65
CA GLN A 187 0.10 -8.30 7.14
C GLN A 187 1.38 -8.04 6.37
N VAL A 188 2.44 -8.74 6.71
CA VAL A 188 3.69 -8.71 5.96
C VAL A 188 3.86 -10.02 5.21
N PHE A 189 4.25 -9.93 3.97
CA PHE A 189 4.48 -11.08 3.10
C PHE A 189 5.87 -11.00 2.49
N LYS A 190 6.40 -12.16 2.08
CA LYS A 190 7.65 -12.29 1.33
C LYS A 190 7.44 -13.18 0.11
N ARG A 191 7.98 -12.77 -1.03
CA ARG A 191 7.98 -13.56 -2.26
C ARG A 191 9.14 -14.56 -2.30
#